data_762cc9cdfca545af79a7a07818718b83
#
_entry.id   762cc9cdfca545af79a7a07818718b83
#
_cell.length_a   1.000
_cell.length_b   1.000
_cell.length_c   1.000
_cell.angle_alpha   90.00
_cell.angle_beta   90.00
_cell.angle_gamma   90.00
#
_symmetry.space_group_name_H-M   'P 1'
#
loop_
_entity.id
_entity.type
_entity.pdbx_description
1 polymer ?
#
loop_
_entity_poly.entity_id
_entity_poly.type
_entity_poly.pdbx_seq_one_letter_code
_entity_poly.pdbx_strand_id
1 'polypeptide(L)'
;MSSPPAASLAPLVAPDLPRPVRPGEELPLEPLAAWLRDHLEDGESGAAAASGATGSPSLSVEQFPGGHSNLTYLLRFGGRELVLRRPPLGASVKTAHDMGREYRVLSRLHRCYSKAPRALAACDDPAVIGAPFFLMERVHGVILRRLPAGAAPAPARLRALSEAAVDALAELHAVDPAAAGLADLGKPAGFTARQVSGWTERWQRAATDAVPEVDRAAGWLAERVPRRSPAEEAAAATLLHNDFKLDNLVLTADLGTVAAVLDWEMATVGDPLMDLGTSLGYWLDPDDDEALRLLPVGLTALPGNLSRAEVVERYAGATGRDASGILFYYVFGLLKIAVIAQQIYSRYRRGLTRDERFAPLLDSVRLLGRTATQAIARQRIDHLWT
;
A
#
# COMPACT_ATOMS: atom_id res chain seq x y z
N MET A 1 -23.39 6.79 36.63
CA MET A 1 -23.69 6.11 35.37
C MET A 1 -22.38 5.49 34.87
N SER A 2 -22.26 4.17 35.06
CA SER A 2 -21.03 3.44 34.70
C SER A 2 -20.96 3.26 33.19
N SER A 3 -19.86 3.67 32.56
CA SER A 3 -19.59 3.40 31.15
C SER A 3 -19.61 1.89 30.89
N PRO A 4 -20.20 1.44 29.77
CA PRO A 4 -20.20 0.01 29.44
C PRO A 4 -18.75 -0.45 29.19
N PRO A 5 -18.38 -1.70 29.54
CA PRO A 5 -17.04 -2.21 29.31
C PRO A 5 -16.77 -2.25 27.81
N ALA A 6 -15.57 -1.81 27.41
CA ALA A 6 -15.08 -1.92 26.03
C ALA A 6 -15.16 -3.40 25.61
N ALA A 7 -16.06 -3.71 24.69
CA ALA A 7 -16.16 -5.05 24.11
C ALA A 7 -14.82 -5.39 23.45
N SER A 8 -14.17 -6.45 23.93
CA SER A 8 -12.90 -6.95 23.42
C SER A 8 -13.01 -7.24 21.93
N LEU A 9 -12.15 -6.62 21.12
CA LEU A 9 -12.04 -6.86 19.66
C LEU A 9 -11.34 -8.17 19.30
N ALA A 10 -10.83 -8.88 20.28
CA ALA A 10 -10.01 -10.08 20.09
C ALA A 10 -10.60 -11.17 19.15
N PRO A 11 -11.94 -11.30 18.98
CA PRO A 11 -12.51 -12.23 18.01
C PRO A 11 -12.81 -11.61 16.62
N LEU A 12 -12.79 -10.27 16.47
CA LEU A 12 -13.30 -9.61 15.26
C LEU A 12 -12.27 -9.42 14.14
N VAL A 13 -11.00 -9.37 14.46
CA VAL A 13 -9.93 -9.16 13.48
C VAL A 13 -8.76 -10.05 13.86
N ALA A 14 -8.41 -11.00 13.00
CA ALA A 14 -7.16 -11.74 13.17
C ALA A 14 -5.99 -10.77 12.91
N PRO A 15 -5.10 -10.56 13.90
CA PRO A 15 -3.88 -9.78 13.64
C PRO A 15 -3.08 -10.45 12.51
N ASP A 16 -2.34 -9.66 11.75
CA ASP A 16 -1.39 -10.20 10.75
C ASP A 16 -0.24 -10.88 11.49
N LEU A 17 -0.48 -12.12 11.92
CA LEU A 17 0.49 -12.89 12.71
C LEU A 17 1.52 -13.53 11.77
N PRO A 18 2.80 -13.45 12.13
CA PRO A 18 3.84 -14.18 11.43
C PRO A 18 3.63 -15.68 11.62
N ARG A 19 4.16 -16.46 10.70
CA ARG A 19 4.10 -17.92 10.64
C ARG A 19 5.50 -18.49 10.47
N PRO A 20 5.70 -19.80 10.66
CA PRO A 20 6.96 -20.43 10.26
C PRO A 20 7.32 -20.06 8.82
N VAL A 21 8.61 -19.87 8.57
CA VAL A 21 9.13 -19.53 7.24
C VAL A 21 8.73 -20.62 6.24
N ARG A 22 8.32 -20.23 5.05
CA ARG A 22 7.94 -21.16 3.99
C ARG A 22 9.15 -21.94 3.48
N PRO A 23 8.98 -23.24 3.14
CA PRO A 23 10.06 -24.04 2.57
C PRO A 23 10.70 -23.37 1.34
N GLY A 24 12.01 -23.26 1.34
CA GLY A 24 12.80 -22.61 0.29
C GLY A 24 12.95 -21.09 0.42
N GLU A 25 12.35 -20.47 1.44
CA GLU A 25 12.47 -19.03 1.72
C GLU A 25 13.23 -18.77 3.04
N GLU A 26 13.92 -19.77 3.58
CA GLU A 26 14.69 -19.69 4.82
C GLU A 26 15.83 -18.69 4.68
N LEU A 27 16.18 -18.02 5.80
CA LEU A 27 17.30 -17.11 5.88
C LEU A 27 18.50 -17.80 6.55
N PRO A 28 19.75 -17.57 6.10
CA PRO A 28 20.94 -18.04 6.77
C PRO A 28 21.13 -17.30 8.11
N LEU A 29 20.85 -17.97 9.23
CA LEU A 29 20.74 -17.33 10.55
C LEU A 29 22.08 -16.81 11.06
N GLU A 30 23.18 -17.56 10.89
CA GLU A 30 24.48 -17.17 11.43
C GLU A 30 25.06 -15.90 10.76
N PRO A 31 25.14 -15.81 9.41
CA PRO A 31 25.57 -14.58 8.76
C PRO A 31 24.66 -13.39 9.06
N LEU A 32 23.33 -13.61 9.10
CA LEU A 32 22.39 -12.56 9.45
C LEU A 32 22.57 -12.08 10.90
N ALA A 33 22.75 -12.99 11.87
CA ALA A 33 22.98 -12.61 13.26
C ALA A 33 24.31 -11.87 13.46
N ALA A 34 25.36 -12.25 12.71
CA ALA A 34 26.62 -11.51 12.71
C ALA A 34 26.42 -10.08 12.19
N TRP A 35 25.78 -9.95 11.03
CA TRP A 35 25.50 -8.65 10.45
C TRP A 35 24.63 -7.77 11.35
N LEU A 36 23.61 -8.34 12.02
CA LEU A 36 22.75 -7.61 12.96
C LEU A 36 23.53 -7.04 14.14
N ARG A 37 24.50 -7.79 14.69
CA ARG A 37 25.36 -7.30 15.78
C ARG A 37 26.19 -6.08 15.39
N ASP A 38 26.67 -6.08 14.13
CA ASP A 38 27.57 -5.03 13.65
C ASP A 38 26.82 -3.75 13.21
N HIS A 39 25.53 -3.85 12.88
CA HIS A 39 24.78 -2.77 12.25
C HIS A 39 23.57 -2.26 13.04
N LEU A 40 23.19 -2.95 14.11
CA LEU A 40 22.17 -2.43 15.03
C LEU A 40 22.90 -1.76 16.21
N GLU A 41 22.83 -0.43 16.24
CA GLU A 41 23.40 0.34 17.35
C GLU A 41 22.80 -0.09 18.69
N ASP A 42 23.66 -0.26 19.71
CA ASP A 42 23.27 -0.58 21.09
C ASP A 42 22.47 0.58 21.78
N GLY A 43 22.12 1.61 21.05
CA GLY A 43 21.66 2.92 21.52
C GLY A 43 20.32 2.99 22.22
N GLU A 44 19.52 1.90 22.31
CA GLU A 44 18.23 1.90 23.00
C GLU A 44 17.99 0.59 23.80
N SER A 45 19.01 -0.06 24.29
CA SER A 45 18.92 -1.23 25.19
C SER A 45 18.50 -0.82 26.61
N GLY A 46 17.37 -0.10 26.74
CA GLY A 46 16.87 0.26 28.07
C GLY A 46 16.26 -0.91 28.89
N ALA A 47 16.10 -2.09 28.30
CA ALA A 47 15.49 -3.24 29.00
C ALA A 47 16.33 -4.52 29.08
N ALA A 48 17.36 -4.69 28.24
CA ALA A 48 18.16 -5.93 28.21
C ALA A 48 19.38 -5.90 29.15
N ALA A 49 19.79 -4.74 29.66
CA ALA A 49 20.90 -4.61 30.60
C ALA A 49 20.58 -5.18 32.01
N ALA A 50 19.34 -5.56 32.30
CA ALA A 50 18.94 -6.06 33.63
C ALA A 50 18.98 -7.60 33.78
N SER A 51 19.21 -8.36 32.71
CA SER A 51 19.40 -9.83 32.80
C SER A 51 20.83 -10.16 32.40
N GLY A 52 21.68 -10.50 33.37
CA GLY A 52 23.09 -10.87 33.20
C GLY A 52 23.32 -12.16 32.37
N ALA A 53 22.72 -12.26 31.20
CA ALA A 53 22.90 -13.36 30.26
C ALA A 53 24.17 -13.13 29.42
N THR A 54 25.24 -13.82 29.72
CA THR A 54 26.55 -13.83 29.02
C THR A 54 26.52 -14.59 27.67
N GLY A 55 25.36 -14.77 27.02
CA GLY A 55 25.23 -15.46 25.73
C GLY A 55 25.03 -14.47 24.58
N SER A 56 25.57 -14.80 23.40
CA SER A 56 25.22 -14.06 22.16
C SER A 56 23.70 -14.01 21.98
N PRO A 57 23.11 -12.86 21.57
CA PRO A 57 21.69 -12.74 21.41
C PRO A 57 21.16 -13.75 20.40
N SER A 58 20.15 -14.53 20.82
CA SER A 58 19.50 -15.49 19.93
C SER A 58 18.70 -14.77 18.86
N LEU A 59 18.82 -15.26 17.59
CA LEU A 59 18.00 -14.83 16.48
C LEU A 59 16.88 -15.84 16.21
N SER A 60 15.65 -15.41 16.20
CA SER A 60 14.54 -16.20 15.66
C SER A 60 13.88 -15.46 14.49
N VAL A 61 13.42 -16.24 13.51
CA VAL A 61 12.84 -15.73 12.26
C VAL A 61 11.49 -16.39 12.02
N GLU A 62 10.49 -15.57 11.76
CA GLU A 62 9.17 -15.97 11.26
C GLU A 62 8.86 -15.16 10.00
N GLN A 63 7.83 -15.52 9.26
CA GLN A 63 7.47 -14.87 8.00
C GLN A 63 6.04 -14.36 8.04
N PHE A 64 5.81 -13.13 7.56
CA PHE A 64 4.45 -12.65 7.34
C PHE A 64 3.85 -13.30 6.09
N PRO A 65 2.59 -13.80 6.17
CA PRO A 65 1.96 -14.50 5.05
C PRO A 65 1.55 -13.57 3.90
N GLY A 66 1.41 -12.27 4.17
CA GLY A 66 1.05 -11.23 3.20
C GLY A 66 2.29 -10.71 2.44
N GLY A 67 2.03 -10.01 1.35
CA GLY A 67 3.05 -9.46 0.45
C GLY A 67 3.22 -10.31 -0.81
N HIS A 68 2.86 -9.73 -1.96
CA HIS A 68 3.02 -10.40 -3.26
C HIS A 68 4.29 -9.97 -3.99
N SER A 69 4.83 -8.80 -3.62
CA SER A 69 5.99 -8.18 -4.26
C SER A 69 7.29 -8.51 -3.55
N ASN A 70 7.32 -8.42 -2.22
CA ASN A 70 8.50 -8.63 -1.39
C ASN A 70 8.23 -9.67 -0.30
N LEU A 71 9.28 -10.38 0.11
CA LEU A 71 9.24 -11.27 1.27
C LEU A 71 9.50 -10.46 2.53
N THR A 72 8.61 -10.62 3.52
CA THR A 72 8.64 -9.89 4.79
C THR A 72 8.77 -10.85 5.95
N TYR A 73 9.78 -10.66 6.79
CA TYR A 73 10.08 -11.51 7.94
C TYR A 73 10.00 -10.72 9.23
N LEU A 74 9.57 -11.39 10.30
CA LEU A 74 9.74 -10.93 11.66
C LEU A 74 11.04 -11.54 12.21
N LEU A 75 11.94 -10.69 12.67
CA LEU A 75 13.14 -11.08 13.39
C LEU A 75 12.93 -10.74 14.87
N ARG A 76 13.29 -11.68 15.77
CA ARG A 76 13.47 -11.38 17.19
C ARG A 76 14.95 -11.52 17.51
N PHE A 77 15.58 -10.43 17.88
CA PHE A 77 17.02 -10.36 18.15
C PHE A 77 17.31 -9.39 19.28
N GLY A 78 18.03 -9.84 20.31
CA GLY A 78 18.39 -9.00 21.45
C GLY A 78 17.19 -8.41 22.20
N GLY A 79 16.06 -9.12 22.28
CA GLY A 79 14.82 -8.62 22.90
C GLY A 79 14.00 -7.65 22.04
N ARG A 80 14.47 -7.34 20.84
CA ARG A 80 13.79 -6.44 19.88
C ARG A 80 13.03 -7.25 18.83
N GLU A 81 11.91 -6.71 18.35
CA GLU A 81 11.20 -7.18 17.17
C GLU A 81 11.48 -6.25 15.99
N LEU A 82 11.95 -6.82 14.91
CA LEU A 82 12.35 -6.12 13.69
C LEU A 82 11.63 -6.72 12.49
N VAL A 83 11.38 -5.91 11.49
CA VAL A 83 10.87 -6.39 10.19
C VAL A 83 11.97 -6.31 9.16
N LEU A 84 12.27 -7.46 8.53
CA LEU A 84 13.20 -7.56 7.40
C LEU A 84 12.39 -7.68 6.11
N ARG A 85 12.70 -6.84 5.12
CA ARG A 85 12.16 -6.94 3.76
C ARG A 85 13.26 -7.27 2.76
N ARG A 86 12.98 -8.20 1.84
CA ARG A 86 13.87 -8.57 0.74
C ARG A 86 13.06 -8.90 -0.53
N PRO A 87 13.67 -8.84 -1.72
CA PRO A 87 13.03 -9.30 -2.95
C PRO A 87 12.69 -10.80 -2.88
N PRO A 88 11.70 -11.28 -3.63
CA PRO A 88 11.44 -12.70 -3.78
C PRO A 88 12.63 -13.40 -4.45
N LEU A 89 12.75 -14.72 -4.21
CA LEU A 89 13.80 -15.52 -4.82
C LEU A 89 13.68 -15.53 -6.35
N GLY A 90 14.80 -15.36 -7.06
CA GLY A 90 14.83 -15.36 -8.53
C GLY A 90 14.31 -14.09 -9.20
N ALA A 91 13.98 -13.04 -8.45
CA ALA A 91 13.67 -11.75 -9.04
C ALA A 91 14.92 -11.15 -9.71
N SER A 92 14.79 -10.73 -10.98
CA SER A 92 15.88 -10.00 -11.64
C SER A 92 16.07 -8.64 -10.96
N VAL A 93 17.31 -8.33 -10.60
CA VAL A 93 17.72 -7.17 -9.78
C VAL A 93 17.32 -5.80 -10.38
N LYS A 94 16.83 -5.75 -11.60
CA LYS A 94 16.77 -4.48 -12.37
C LYS A 94 15.48 -3.68 -12.34
N THR A 95 14.34 -4.17 -11.88
CA THR A 95 13.11 -3.41 -12.20
C THR A 95 11.93 -3.42 -11.23
N ALA A 96 11.83 -4.33 -10.29
CA ALA A 96 10.58 -4.43 -9.54
C ALA A 96 10.69 -4.12 -8.03
N HIS A 97 11.86 -4.31 -7.43
CA HIS A 97 11.98 -4.27 -5.98
C HIS A 97 13.29 -3.60 -5.57
N ASP A 98 13.35 -2.30 -5.74
CA ASP A 98 14.49 -1.51 -5.26
C ASP A 98 14.40 -1.33 -3.74
N MET A 99 14.98 -2.28 -3.00
CA MET A 99 15.06 -2.22 -1.53
C MET A 99 15.74 -0.94 -1.05
N GLY A 100 16.79 -0.50 -1.76
CA GLY A 100 17.48 0.74 -1.44
C GLY A 100 16.55 1.96 -1.58
N ARG A 101 15.63 1.95 -2.56
CA ARG A 101 14.65 3.02 -2.73
C ARG A 101 13.65 3.07 -1.57
N GLU A 102 13.08 1.95 -1.19
CA GLU A 102 12.13 1.87 -0.07
C GLU A 102 12.81 2.25 1.25
N TYR A 103 14.01 1.73 1.51
CA TYR A 103 14.84 2.11 2.65
C TYR A 103 15.10 3.62 2.67
N ARG A 104 15.49 4.20 1.54
CA ARG A 104 15.74 5.64 1.41
C ARG A 104 14.51 6.47 1.74
N VAL A 105 13.33 6.07 1.29
CA VAL A 105 12.07 6.76 1.61
C VAL A 105 11.83 6.70 3.11
N LEU A 106 11.81 5.51 3.69
CA LEU A 106 11.49 5.32 5.10
C LEU A 106 12.50 5.96 6.05
N SER A 107 13.81 5.89 5.74
CA SER A 107 14.88 6.49 6.56
C SER A 107 14.80 8.02 6.67
N ARG A 108 14.08 8.66 5.77
CA ARG A 108 13.88 10.11 5.75
C ARG A 108 12.49 10.52 6.20
N LEU A 109 11.48 9.81 5.68
CA LEU A 109 10.08 10.14 5.87
C LEU A 109 9.62 10.04 7.33
N HIS A 110 10.10 9.04 8.11
CA HIS A 110 9.71 8.87 9.51
C HIS A 110 9.97 10.09 10.40
N ARG A 111 10.83 11.03 9.96
CA ARG A 111 11.16 12.25 10.68
C ARG A 111 10.09 13.34 10.57
N CYS A 112 9.26 13.28 9.54
CA CYS A 112 8.25 14.31 9.25
C CYS A 112 6.85 13.72 9.01
N TYR A 113 6.70 12.39 8.96
CA TYR A 113 5.44 11.69 8.88
C TYR A 113 5.45 10.52 9.85
N SER A 114 4.82 10.70 11.00
CA SER A 114 4.86 9.75 12.14
C SER A 114 4.29 8.37 11.84
N LYS A 115 3.53 8.24 10.73
CA LYS A 115 2.96 6.97 10.28
C LYS A 115 3.90 6.19 9.33
N ALA A 116 5.09 6.70 9.02
CA ALA A 116 6.12 5.93 8.31
C ALA A 116 6.94 5.11 9.31
N PRO A 117 7.03 3.78 9.18
CA PRO A 117 7.92 2.96 10.00
C PRO A 117 9.36 3.45 9.92
N ARG A 118 10.07 3.45 11.05
CA ARG A 118 11.49 3.83 11.07
C ARG A 118 12.33 2.75 10.41
N ALA A 119 13.00 3.06 9.31
CA ALA A 119 14.04 2.20 8.74
C ALA A 119 15.30 2.27 9.62
N LEU A 120 15.90 1.13 9.89
CA LEU A 120 17.00 0.97 10.84
C LEU A 120 18.34 0.78 10.14
N ALA A 121 18.41 -0.16 9.18
CA ALA A 121 19.62 -0.48 8.45
C ALA A 121 19.28 -1.09 7.09
N ALA A 122 20.21 -1.04 6.13
CA ALA A 122 20.10 -1.71 4.83
C ALA A 122 21.40 -2.45 4.51
N CYS A 123 21.29 -3.53 3.76
CA CYS A 123 22.40 -4.36 3.32
C CYS A 123 22.24 -4.68 1.83
N ASP A 124 23.24 -4.30 1.04
CA ASP A 124 23.32 -4.61 -0.38
C ASP A 124 24.23 -5.82 -0.67
N ASP A 125 24.91 -6.36 0.38
CA ASP A 125 25.80 -7.50 0.24
C ASP A 125 25.01 -8.82 0.18
N PRO A 126 24.98 -9.51 -0.97
CA PRO A 126 24.30 -10.79 -1.10
C PRO A 126 24.96 -11.93 -0.30
N ALA A 127 26.17 -11.75 0.21
CA ALA A 127 26.83 -12.77 1.02
C ALA A 127 26.12 -13.00 2.37
N VAL A 128 25.34 -12.01 2.85
CA VAL A 128 24.65 -12.11 4.14
C VAL A 128 23.42 -13.02 4.06
N ILE A 129 22.47 -12.77 3.12
CA ILE A 129 21.24 -13.57 2.97
C ILE A 129 20.89 -13.93 1.52
N GLY A 130 21.82 -13.81 0.60
CA GLY A 130 21.60 -14.12 -0.82
C GLY A 130 20.90 -13.05 -1.64
N ALA A 131 20.52 -11.90 -1.04
CA ALA A 131 19.87 -10.78 -1.69
C ALA A 131 20.03 -9.49 -0.86
N PRO A 132 19.87 -8.31 -1.49
CA PRO A 132 19.76 -7.07 -0.75
C PRO A 132 18.53 -7.09 0.16
N PHE A 133 18.61 -6.42 1.31
CA PHE A 133 17.50 -6.30 2.25
C PHE A 133 17.61 -5.03 3.06
N PHE A 134 16.51 -4.67 3.73
CA PHE A 134 16.55 -3.66 4.78
C PHE A 134 15.76 -4.09 6.00
N LEU A 135 16.05 -3.42 7.11
CA LEU A 135 15.39 -3.58 8.40
C LEU A 135 14.61 -2.32 8.73
N MET A 136 13.44 -2.53 9.32
CA MET A 136 12.64 -1.46 9.93
C MET A 136 12.07 -1.92 11.26
N GLU A 137 11.61 -0.97 12.07
CA GLU A 137 10.87 -1.26 13.30
C GLU A 137 9.58 -2.03 12.99
N ARG A 138 9.17 -2.88 13.93
CA ARG A 138 7.84 -3.48 13.90
C ARG A 138 6.84 -2.52 14.51
N VAL A 139 5.86 -2.08 13.73
CA VAL A 139 4.70 -1.37 14.24
C VAL A 139 3.61 -2.38 14.57
N HIS A 140 3.17 -2.39 15.83
CA HIS A 140 2.12 -3.29 16.30
C HIS A 140 0.74 -2.71 15.98
N GLY A 141 -0.18 -3.57 15.56
CA GLY A 141 -1.55 -3.18 15.28
C GLY A 141 -2.29 -4.23 14.44
N VAL A 142 -3.35 -3.79 13.80
CA VAL A 142 -4.24 -4.61 13.00
C VAL A 142 -4.17 -4.18 11.55
N ILE A 143 -3.98 -5.13 10.62
CA ILE A 143 -4.09 -4.91 9.18
C ILE A 143 -5.38 -5.59 8.70
N LEU A 144 -6.32 -4.78 8.19
CA LEU A 144 -7.62 -5.27 7.74
C LEU A 144 -7.56 -5.77 6.29
N ARG A 145 -7.07 -6.98 6.08
CA ARG A 145 -7.12 -7.63 4.76
C ARG A 145 -8.42 -8.37 4.52
N ARG A 146 -8.97 -9.02 5.55
CA ARG A 146 -10.25 -9.73 5.52
C ARG A 146 -10.85 -9.75 6.91
N LEU A 147 -12.17 -9.71 6.97
CA LEU A 147 -12.87 -10.00 8.21
C LEU A 147 -13.09 -11.51 8.35
N PRO A 148 -13.03 -12.06 9.58
CA PRO A 148 -13.50 -13.41 9.84
C PRO A 148 -14.98 -13.56 9.42
N ALA A 149 -15.37 -14.75 8.99
CA ALA A 149 -16.76 -15.03 8.63
C ALA A 149 -17.72 -14.66 9.78
N GLY A 150 -18.73 -13.86 9.49
CA GLY A 150 -19.70 -13.39 10.47
C GLY A 150 -19.24 -12.23 11.36
N ALA A 151 -18.00 -11.74 11.21
CA ALA A 151 -17.53 -10.56 11.90
C ALA A 151 -17.99 -9.30 11.16
N ALA A 152 -18.65 -8.40 11.87
CA ALA A 152 -19.02 -7.08 11.36
C ALA A 152 -18.64 -6.04 12.44
N PRO A 153 -17.58 -5.23 12.22
CA PRO A 153 -17.29 -4.12 13.10
C PRO A 153 -18.49 -3.16 13.17
N ALA A 154 -18.71 -2.57 14.34
CA ALA A 154 -19.79 -1.59 14.48
C ALA A 154 -19.62 -0.45 13.46
N PRO A 155 -20.72 0.06 12.85
CA PRO A 155 -20.66 1.12 11.84
C PRO A 155 -19.86 2.35 12.28
N ALA A 156 -19.96 2.75 13.55
CA ALA A 156 -19.18 3.87 14.09
C ALA A 156 -17.65 3.63 14.06
N ARG A 157 -17.20 2.39 14.18
CA ARG A 157 -15.77 2.04 14.06
C ARG A 157 -15.30 2.08 12.62
N LEU A 158 -16.13 1.61 11.69
CA LEU A 158 -15.83 1.70 10.25
C LEU A 158 -15.80 3.16 9.78
N ARG A 159 -16.66 4.02 10.36
CA ARG A 159 -16.61 5.46 10.13
C ARG A 159 -15.28 6.05 10.61
N ALA A 160 -14.91 5.79 11.84
CA ALA A 160 -13.63 6.27 12.42
C ALA A 160 -12.43 5.75 11.64
N LEU A 161 -12.44 4.47 11.20
CA LEU A 161 -11.41 3.90 10.34
C LEU A 161 -11.28 4.67 9.02
N SER A 162 -12.40 4.88 8.33
CA SER A 162 -12.42 5.58 7.05
C SER A 162 -11.88 7.01 7.19
N GLU A 163 -12.32 7.70 8.24
CA GLU A 163 -11.86 9.05 8.56
C GLU A 163 -10.36 9.08 8.84
N ALA A 164 -9.87 8.19 9.68
CA ALA A 164 -8.44 8.08 10.00
C ALA A 164 -7.58 7.73 8.77
N ALA A 165 -8.09 6.89 7.85
CA ALA A 165 -7.39 6.56 6.62
C ALA A 165 -7.26 7.79 5.69
N VAL A 166 -8.35 8.56 5.51
CA VAL A 166 -8.31 9.78 4.69
C VAL A 166 -7.40 10.84 5.31
N ASP A 167 -7.46 11.02 6.62
CA ASP A 167 -6.61 11.97 7.33
C ASP A 167 -5.12 11.60 7.21
N ALA A 168 -4.79 10.29 7.32
CA ALA A 168 -3.43 9.82 7.13
C ALA A 168 -2.89 10.09 5.70
N LEU A 169 -3.73 9.97 4.67
CA LEU A 169 -3.37 10.34 3.30
C LEU A 169 -3.19 11.86 3.17
N ALA A 170 -4.08 12.65 3.76
CA ALA A 170 -3.98 14.11 3.75
C ALA A 170 -2.72 14.61 4.45
N GLU A 171 -2.36 14.03 5.60
CA GLU A 171 -1.12 14.31 6.31
C GLU A 171 0.12 13.95 5.47
N LEU A 172 0.10 12.82 4.76
CA LEU A 172 1.17 12.45 3.84
C LEU A 172 1.35 13.50 2.75
N HIS A 173 0.26 13.96 2.16
CA HIS A 173 0.28 14.97 1.10
C HIS A 173 0.58 16.38 1.60
N ALA A 174 0.65 16.60 2.90
CA ALA A 174 1.14 17.84 3.51
C ALA A 174 2.67 17.83 3.74
N VAL A 175 3.34 16.69 3.59
CA VAL A 175 4.81 16.60 3.70
C VAL A 175 5.46 17.35 2.54
N ASP A 176 6.34 18.29 2.85
CA ASP A 176 7.21 18.93 1.87
C ASP A 176 8.33 17.95 1.43
N PRO A 177 8.35 17.50 0.16
CA PRO A 177 9.36 16.56 -0.31
C PRO A 177 10.78 17.10 -0.22
N ALA A 178 10.98 18.42 -0.32
CA ALA A 178 12.30 19.05 -0.24
C ALA A 178 12.81 19.05 1.21
N ALA A 179 11.96 19.45 2.16
CA ALA A 179 12.28 19.40 3.58
C ALA A 179 12.53 17.96 4.08
N ALA A 180 11.82 16.99 3.51
CA ALA A 180 12.04 15.57 3.77
C ALA A 180 13.31 15.01 3.09
N GLY A 181 13.99 15.76 2.22
CA GLY A 181 15.13 15.29 1.43
C GLY A 181 14.76 14.27 0.35
N LEU A 182 13.50 14.28 -0.12
CA LEU A 182 12.92 13.33 -1.07
C LEU A 182 12.48 13.99 -2.40
N ALA A 183 12.84 15.25 -2.65
CA ALA A 183 12.42 15.98 -3.86
C ALA A 183 12.83 15.30 -5.18
N ASP A 184 13.95 14.59 -5.19
CA ASP A 184 14.48 13.88 -6.36
C ASP A 184 13.85 12.48 -6.58
N LEU A 185 12.89 12.09 -5.73
CA LEU A 185 12.20 10.80 -5.84
C LEU A 185 11.29 10.74 -7.07
N GLY A 186 10.90 11.88 -7.64
CA GLY A 186 10.06 12.00 -8.82
C GLY A 186 10.39 13.20 -9.69
N LYS A 187 9.67 13.34 -10.79
CA LYS A 187 9.73 14.48 -11.72
C LYS A 187 8.31 15.04 -11.85
N PRO A 188 7.96 16.12 -11.11
CA PRO A 188 6.60 16.65 -11.11
C PRO A 188 6.13 17.15 -12.50
N ALA A 189 6.98 17.87 -13.23
CA ALA A 189 6.63 18.40 -14.55
C ALA A 189 6.22 17.28 -15.53
N GLY A 190 5.02 17.34 -16.08
CA GLY A 190 4.42 16.33 -16.96
C GLY A 190 4.10 15.00 -16.26
N PHE A 191 4.02 14.98 -14.94
CA PHE A 191 3.81 13.75 -14.16
C PHE A 191 2.53 13.02 -14.58
N THR A 192 1.40 13.70 -14.56
CA THR A 192 0.08 13.10 -14.87
C THR A 192 0.04 12.52 -16.29
N ALA A 193 0.55 13.24 -17.27
CA ALA A 193 0.63 12.76 -18.66
C ALA A 193 1.50 11.50 -18.79
N ARG A 194 2.68 11.49 -18.15
CA ARG A 194 3.55 10.31 -18.15
C ARG A 194 2.94 9.12 -17.43
N GLN A 195 2.16 9.33 -16.36
CA GLN A 195 1.46 8.24 -15.69
C GLN A 195 0.41 7.63 -16.62
N VAL A 196 -0.41 8.44 -17.26
CA VAL A 196 -1.44 7.95 -18.20
C VAL A 196 -0.78 7.18 -19.35
N SER A 197 0.22 7.73 -20.04
CA SER A 197 0.88 7.04 -21.15
C SER A 197 1.58 5.77 -20.69
N GLY A 198 2.31 5.82 -19.58
CA GLY A 198 3.06 4.67 -19.06
C GLY A 198 2.17 3.51 -18.61
N TRP A 199 1.00 3.78 -18.02
CA TRP A 199 0.05 2.72 -17.64
C TRP A 199 -0.70 2.19 -18.87
N THR A 200 -1.02 3.02 -19.85
CA THR A 200 -1.58 2.59 -21.15
C THR A 200 -0.62 1.66 -21.89
N GLU A 201 0.66 1.99 -21.95
CA GLU A 201 1.67 1.12 -22.55
C GLU A 201 1.84 -0.22 -21.82
N ARG A 202 1.76 -0.21 -20.46
CA ARG A 202 1.78 -1.45 -19.68
C ARG A 202 0.56 -2.30 -19.95
N TRP A 203 -0.62 -1.69 -20.10
CA TRP A 203 -1.84 -2.37 -20.52
C TRP A 203 -1.63 -3.08 -21.84
N GLN A 204 -1.20 -2.38 -22.88
CA GLN A 204 -0.98 -2.94 -24.22
C GLN A 204 0.02 -4.10 -24.21
N ARG A 205 1.11 -3.98 -23.45
CA ARG A 205 2.12 -5.05 -23.33
C ARG A 205 1.65 -6.27 -22.55
N ALA A 206 0.76 -6.09 -21.60
CA ALA A 206 0.24 -7.17 -20.75
C ALA A 206 -1.02 -7.82 -21.31
N ALA A 207 -1.69 -7.23 -22.30
CA ALA A 207 -2.94 -7.71 -22.85
C ALA A 207 -2.82 -9.16 -23.33
N THR A 208 -3.77 -10.00 -22.91
CA THR A 208 -3.92 -11.40 -23.31
C THR A 208 -5.25 -11.64 -23.99
N ASP A 209 -6.23 -10.83 -23.69
CA ASP A 209 -7.61 -10.91 -24.12
C ASP A 209 -8.13 -9.51 -24.45
N ALA A 210 -9.16 -9.40 -25.29
CA ALA A 210 -9.79 -8.13 -25.59
C ALA A 210 -10.67 -7.65 -24.41
N VAL A 211 -10.40 -6.46 -23.91
CA VAL A 211 -11.21 -5.78 -22.89
C VAL A 211 -11.43 -4.33 -23.33
N PRO A 212 -12.39 -4.10 -24.26
CA PRO A 212 -12.60 -2.79 -24.89
C PRO A 212 -12.97 -1.68 -23.91
N GLU A 213 -13.47 -2.02 -22.73
CA GLU A 213 -13.77 -1.05 -21.66
C GLU A 213 -12.50 -0.39 -21.13
N VAL A 214 -11.42 -1.17 -20.96
CA VAL A 214 -10.12 -0.66 -20.49
C VAL A 214 -9.48 0.21 -21.58
N ASP A 215 -9.59 -0.21 -22.85
CA ASP A 215 -9.10 0.58 -24.00
C ASP A 215 -9.82 1.93 -24.09
N ARG A 216 -11.16 1.95 -23.91
CA ARG A 216 -11.95 3.19 -23.86
C ARG A 216 -11.53 4.10 -22.71
N ALA A 217 -11.33 3.54 -21.51
CA ALA A 217 -10.89 4.32 -20.35
C ALA A 217 -9.50 4.94 -20.60
N ALA A 218 -8.56 4.18 -21.17
CA ALA A 218 -7.23 4.66 -21.52
C ALA A 218 -7.27 5.78 -22.57
N GLY A 219 -8.09 5.64 -23.62
CA GLY A 219 -8.30 6.68 -24.65
C GLY A 219 -8.91 7.96 -24.05
N TRP A 220 -9.97 7.80 -23.22
CA TRP A 220 -10.61 8.91 -22.54
C TRP A 220 -9.64 9.70 -21.64
N LEU A 221 -8.78 9.01 -20.90
CA LEU A 221 -7.75 9.64 -20.06
C LEU A 221 -6.70 10.39 -20.90
N ALA A 222 -6.24 9.80 -22.01
CA ALA A 222 -5.24 10.43 -22.87
C ALA A 222 -5.74 11.77 -23.45
N GLU A 223 -7.03 11.86 -23.79
CA GLU A 223 -7.66 13.07 -24.32
C GLU A 223 -7.87 14.16 -23.26
N ARG A 224 -7.95 13.79 -21.97
CA ARG A 224 -8.39 14.66 -20.86
C ARG A 224 -7.35 14.91 -19.80
N VAL A 225 -6.08 14.65 -20.10
CA VAL A 225 -4.98 14.99 -19.17
C VAL A 225 -5.10 16.47 -18.76
N PRO A 226 -5.15 16.78 -17.46
CA PRO A 226 -5.23 18.15 -16.97
C PRO A 226 -4.10 19.01 -17.55
N ARG A 227 -4.44 20.15 -18.09
CA ARG A 227 -3.49 21.10 -18.67
C ARG A 227 -2.99 22.04 -17.60
N ARG A 228 -1.79 21.79 -17.10
CA ARG A 228 -1.06 22.65 -16.14
C ARG A 228 0.31 22.97 -16.70
N SER A 229 0.82 24.15 -16.42
CA SER A 229 2.20 24.48 -16.71
C SER A 229 3.16 23.65 -15.81
N PRO A 230 4.42 23.44 -16.24
CA PRO A 230 5.42 22.76 -15.42
C PRO A 230 5.62 23.41 -14.04
N ALA A 231 5.45 24.73 -13.94
CA ALA A 231 5.56 25.45 -12.67
C ALA A 231 4.38 25.16 -11.74
N GLU A 232 3.14 25.11 -12.26
CA GLU A 232 1.96 24.73 -11.49
C GLU A 232 2.02 23.28 -11.01
N GLU A 233 2.48 22.36 -11.89
CA GLU A 233 2.66 20.95 -11.51
C GLU A 233 3.73 20.81 -10.40
N ALA A 234 4.83 21.54 -10.51
CA ALA A 234 5.88 21.52 -9.49
C ALA A 234 5.41 22.11 -8.15
N ALA A 235 4.62 23.20 -8.19
CA ALA A 235 4.09 23.84 -6.99
C ALA A 235 3.00 22.99 -6.29
N ALA A 236 2.23 22.21 -7.05
CA ALA A 236 1.19 21.34 -6.52
C ALA A 236 1.72 19.97 -6.05
N ALA A 237 2.94 19.59 -6.47
CA ALA A 237 3.50 18.28 -6.23
C ALA A 237 3.79 18.02 -4.74
N THR A 238 3.52 16.80 -4.32
CA THR A 238 3.82 16.32 -2.96
C THR A 238 4.36 14.89 -3.01
N LEU A 239 4.71 14.35 -1.85
CA LEU A 239 5.06 12.95 -1.71
C LEU A 239 3.80 12.08 -1.87
N LEU A 240 3.86 11.08 -2.72
CA LEU A 240 2.79 10.13 -3.02
C LEU A 240 3.18 8.74 -2.55
N HIS A 241 2.21 7.98 -2.07
CA HIS A 241 2.36 6.55 -1.77
C HIS A 241 2.16 5.69 -3.01
N ASN A 242 1.19 6.02 -3.85
CA ASN A 242 0.77 5.32 -5.07
C ASN A 242 0.16 3.91 -4.90
N ASP A 243 0.03 3.41 -3.69
CA ASP A 243 -0.70 2.18 -3.36
C ASP A 243 -1.37 2.29 -1.99
N PHE A 244 -1.94 3.49 -1.71
CA PHE A 244 -2.59 3.76 -0.43
C PHE A 244 -3.97 3.07 -0.38
N LYS A 245 -4.07 2.03 0.44
CA LYS A 245 -5.26 1.21 0.63
C LYS A 245 -5.27 0.59 2.02
N LEU A 246 -6.41 0.10 2.50
CA LEU A 246 -6.56 -0.45 3.85
C LEU A 246 -5.59 -1.60 4.16
N ASP A 247 -5.24 -2.42 3.16
CA ASP A 247 -4.28 -3.53 3.29
C ASP A 247 -2.87 -3.07 3.67
N ASN A 248 -2.55 -1.80 3.41
CA ASN A 248 -1.26 -1.18 3.68
C ASN A 248 -1.29 -0.30 4.94
N LEU A 249 -2.39 -0.33 5.72
CA LEU A 249 -2.52 0.43 6.97
C LEU A 249 -2.42 -0.49 8.18
N VAL A 250 -1.56 -0.14 9.12
CA VAL A 250 -1.56 -0.71 10.47
C VAL A 250 -2.45 0.18 11.33
N LEU A 251 -3.49 -0.39 11.89
CA LEU A 251 -4.49 0.29 12.68
C LEU A 251 -4.31 -0.03 14.16
N THR A 252 -4.71 0.88 15.03
CA THR A 252 -4.89 0.59 16.46
C THR A 252 -5.99 -0.45 16.67
N ALA A 253 -6.01 -1.10 17.82
CA ALA A 253 -6.97 -2.18 18.12
C ALA A 253 -8.44 -1.74 18.09
N ASP A 254 -8.72 -0.45 18.30
CA ASP A 254 -10.06 0.14 18.21
C ASP A 254 -10.43 0.56 16.77
N LEU A 255 -9.50 0.41 15.83
CA LEU A 255 -9.58 0.83 14.41
C LEU A 255 -9.67 2.35 14.19
N GLY A 256 -9.59 3.16 15.23
CA GLY A 256 -9.80 4.62 15.15
C GLY A 256 -8.58 5.41 14.72
N THR A 257 -7.41 4.79 14.62
CA THR A 257 -6.15 5.49 14.31
C THR A 257 -5.28 4.66 13.38
N VAL A 258 -4.65 5.30 12.40
CA VAL A 258 -3.59 4.70 11.58
C VAL A 258 -2.27 4.84 12.33
N ALA A 259 -1.75 3.71 12.81
CA ALA A 259 -0.46 3.63 13.50
C ALA A 259 0.72 3.63 12.51
N ALA A 260 0.57 2.98 11.35
CA ALA A 260 1.57 3.05 10.28
C ALA A 260 0.97 2.86 8.89
N VAL A 261 1.66 3.40 7.90
CA VAL A 261 1.45 3.14 6.47
C VAL A 261 2.63 2.30 5.98
N LEU A 262 2.34 1.18 5.34
CA LEU A 262 3.31 0.19 4.87
C LEU A 262 3.41 0.21 3.34
N ASP A 263 4.48 -0.41 2.81
CA ASP A 263 4.66 -0.68 1.37
C ASP A 263 4.95 0.56 0.52
N TRP A 264 6.11 1.18 0.78
CA TRP A 264 6.55 2.42 0.16
C TRP A 264 7.31 2.23 -1.17
N GLU A 265 7.30 1.03 -1.75
CA GLU A 265 8.05 0.71 -2.98
C GLU A 265 7.63 1.57 -4.19
N MET A 266 6.36 2.02 -4.22
CA MET A 266 5.82 2.86 -5.29
C MET A 266 5.88 4.37 -4.99
N ALA A 267 6.44 4.78 -3.86
CA ALA A 267 6.47 6.18 -3.46
C ALA A 267 7.21 7.06 -4.48
N THR A 268 6.70 8.26 -4.72
CA THR A 268 7.28 9.22 -5.66
C THR A 268 6.83 10.66 -5.31
N VAL A 269 7.27 11.64 -6.08
CA VAL A 269 6.79 13.02 -6.00
C VAL A 269 5.97 13.34 -7.27
N GLY A 270 4.74 13.84 -7.07
CA GLY A 270 3.83 14.12 -8.17
C GLY A 270 2.51 14.76 -7.74
N ASP A 271 1.49 14.66 -8.60
CA ASP A 271 0.14 15.19 -8.35
C ASP A 271 -0.60 14.36 -7.28
N PRO A 272 -0.93 14.93 -6.11
CA PRO A 272 -1.61 14.20 -5.02
C PRO A 272 -2.98 13.64 -5.40
N LEU A 273 -3.68 14.22 -6.37
CA LEU A 273 -4.95 13.67 -6.82
C LEU A 273 -4.79 12.34 -7.59
N MET A 274 -3.60 12.05 -8.17
CA MET A 274 -3.29 10.74 -8.75
C MET A 274 -3.24 9.65 -7.67
N ASP A 275 -2.74 9.98 -6.49
CA ASP A 275 -2.70 9.06 -5.35
C ASP A 275 -4.09 8.87 -4.74
N LEU A 276 -4.82 9.97 -4.51
CA LEU A 276 -6.22 9.92 -4.06
C LEU A 276 -7.07 9.10 -5.03
N GLY A 277 -6.99 9.36 -6.34
CA GLY A 277 -7.74 8.61 -7.36
C GLY A 277 -7.40 7.12 -7.38
N THR A 278 -6.14 6.76 -7.16
CA THR A 278 -5.72 5.36 -6.99
C THR A 278 -6.36 4.74 -5.75
N SER A 279 -6.35 5.45 -4.61
CA SER A 279 -7.00 5.00 -3.36
C SER A 279 -8.50 4.82 -3.54
N LEU A 280 -9.18 5.74 -4.24
CA LEU A 280 -10.60 5.63 -4.57
C LEU A 280 -10.90 4.41 -5.46
N GLY A 281 -9.97 3.99 -6.31
CA GLY A 281 -10.12 2.77 -7.11
C GLY A 281 -10.18 1.48 -6.27
N TYR A 282 -9.63 1.50 -5.05
CA TYR A 282 -9.77 0.44 -4.04
C TYR A 282 -10.95 0.66 -3.09
N TRP A 283 -11.61 1.81 -3.18
CA TRP A 283 -12.71 2.19 -2.28
C TRP A 283 -14.05 1.84 -2.90
N LEU A 284 -14.77 0.90 -2.33
CA LEU A 284 -16.06 0.44 -2.80
C LEU A 284 -17.19 1.04 -1.97
N ASP A 285 -18.26 1.42 -2.66
CA ASP A 285 -19.50 1.89 -2.05
C ASP A 285 -20.52 0.74 -1.89
N PRO A 286 -21.49 0.83 -0.97
CA PRO A 286 -22.48 -0.22 -0.75
C PRO A 286 -23.37 -0.51 -1.97
N ASP A 287 -23.53 0.45 -2.87
CA ASP A 287 -24.31 0.36 -4.11
C ASP A 287 -23.51 0.03 -5.36
N ASP A 288 -22.22 -0.30 -5.21
CA ASP A 288 -21.41 -0.84 -6.30
C ASP A 288 -21.90 -2.23 -6.74
N ASP A 289 -21.50 -2.63 -7.95
CA ASP A 289 -21.73 -3.98 -8.49
C ASP A 289 -21.35 -5.06 -7.46
N GLU A 290 -22.21 -6.06 -7.28
CA GLU A 290 -22.00 -7.12 -6.30
C GLU A 290 -20.65 -7.82 -6.50
N ALA A 291 -20.24 -8.05 -7.76
CA ALA A 291 -18.97 -8.66 -8.06
C ALA A 291 -17.76 -7.82 -7.61
N LEU A 292 -17.87 -6.48 -7.62
CA LEU A 292 -16.86 -5.60 -7.04
C LEU A 292 -16.78 -5.77 -5.52
N ARG A 293 -17.92 -5.79 -4.85
CA ARG A 293 -18.00 -5.91 -3.38
C ARG A 293 -17.49 -7.25 -2.86
N LEU A 294 -17.48 -8.28 -3.70
CA LEU A 294 -16.91 -9.60 -3.39
C LEU A 294 -15.38 -9.67 -3.57
N LEU A 295 -14.76 -8.65 -4.17
CA LEU A 295 -13.30 -8.57 -4.23
C LEU A 295 -12.69 -8.44 -2.82
N PRO A 296 -11.43 -8.86 -2.64
CA PRO A 296 -10.75 -8.75 -1.33
C PRO A 296 -10.73 -7.34 -0.73
N VAL A 297 -10.91 -6.31 -1.54
CA VAL A 297 -10.96 -4.88 -1.14
C VAL A 297 -12.34 -4.43 -0.65
N GLY A 298 -13.34 -5.30 -0.61
CA GLY A 298 -14.75 -4.97 -0.34
C GLY A 298 -15.08 -4.48 1.08
N LEU A 299 -14.11 -4.33 1.97
CA LEU A 299 -14.32 -3.86 3.34
C LEU A 299 -14.91 -2.45 3.41
N THR A 300 -14.58 -1.58 2.47
CA THR A 300 -15.08 -0.20 2.42
C THR A 300 -16.55 -0.10 2.04
N ALA A 301 -17.13 -1.14 1.42
CA ALA A 301 -18.56 -1.22 1.12
C ALA A 301 -19.43 -1.56 2.35
N LEU A 302 -18.82 -1.91 3.49
CA LEU A 302 -19.57 -2.22 4.71
C LEU A 302 -20.23 -0.97 5.28
N PRO A 303 -21.45 -1.08 5.84
CA PRO A 303 -22.16 0.04 6.44
C PRO A 303 -21.36 0.77 7.51
N GLY A 304 -21.30 2.07 7.41
CA GLY A 304 -20.57 2.95 8.32
C GLY A 304 -19.30 3.54 7.75
N ASN A 305 -18.70 2.92 6.73
CA ASN A 305 -17.57 3.56 6.03
C ASN A 305 -18.00 4.84 5.32
N LEU A 306 -17.04 5.72 5.04
CA LEU A 306 -17.25 6.85 4.13
C LEU A 306 -17.52 6.33 2.71
N SER A 307 -18.46 6.97 2.01
CA SER A 307 -18.59 6.82 0.56
C SER A 307 -17.42 7.49 -0.18
N ARG A 308 -17.20 7.15 -1.46
CA ARG A 308 -16.18 7.83 -2.28
C ARG A 308 -16.37 9.35 -2.31
N ALA A 309 -17.61 9.83 -2.38
CA ALA A 309 -17.90 11.26 -2.32
C ALA A 309 -17.47 11.87 -0.98
N GLU A 310 -17.80 11.24 0.16
CA GLU A 310 -17.40 11.71 1.48
C GLU A 310 -15.87 11.64 1.68
N VAL A 311 -15.17 10.65 1.10
CA VAL A 311 -13.70 10.57 1.09
C VAL A 311 -13.11 11.79 0.40
N VAL A 312 -13.63 12.16 -0.78
CA VAL A 312 -13.16 13.32 -1.55
C VAL A 312 -13.44 14.62 -0.79
N GLU A 313 -14.63 14.77 -0.22
CA GLU A 313 -15.02 15.94 0.57
C GLU A 313 -14.10 16.12 1.79
N ARG A 314 -13.87 15.03 2.56
CA ARG A 314 -12.98 15.06 3.73
C ARG A 314 -11.56 15.41 3.33
N TYR A 315 -11.04 14.79 2.28
CA TYR A 315 -9.69 15.05 1.79
C TYR A 315 -9.52 16.50 1.33
N ALA A 316 -10.48 17.02 0.54
CA ALA A 316 -10.48 18.41 0.09
C ALA A 316 -10.54 19.39 1.28
N GLY A 317 -11.38 19.10 2.27
CA GLY A 317 -11.49 19.89 3.50
C GLY A 317 -10.20 19.89 4.33
N ALA A 318 -9.55 18.73 4.46
CA ALA A 318 -8.31 18.58 5.23
C ALA A 318 -7.09 19.22 4.55
N THR A 319 -7.04 19.20 3.21
CA THR A 319 -5.87 19.67 2.44
C THR A 319 -6.04 21.04 1.83
N GLY A 320 -7.27 21.57 1.75
CA GLY A 320 -7.60 22.80 1.01
C GLY A 320 -7.45 22.67 -0.52
N ARG A 321 -7.28 21.46 -1.06
CA ARG A 321 -7.06 21.22 -2.49
C ARG A 321 -8.40 21.17 -3.25
N ASP A 322 -8.40 21.74 -4.45
CA ASP A 322 -9.52 21.58 -5.37
C ASP A 322 -9.55 20.15 -5.94
N ALA A 323 -10.57 19.38 -5.56
CA ALA A 323 -10.82 18.03 -6.03
C ALA A 323 -11.96 17.95 -7.06
N SER A 324 -12.39 19.05 -7.66
CA SER A 324 -13.52 19.09 -8.64
C SER A 324 -13.25 18.19 -9.87
N GLY A 325 -11.98 17.98 -10.25
CA GLY A 325 -11.59 17.10 -11.35
C GLY A 325 -11.44 15.63 -10.97
N ILE A 326 -11.91 15.19 -9.80
CA ILE A 326 -11.64 13.84 -9.25
C ILE A 326 -12.05 12.68 -10.16
N LEU A 327 -13.04 12.86 -11.02
CA LEU A 327 -13.45 11.83 -11.98
C LEU A 327 -12.30 11.34 -12.85
N PHE A 328 -11.46 12.25 -13.36
CA PHE A 328 -10.29 11.89 -14.14
C PHE A 328 -9.34 10.97 -13.33
N TYR A 329 -9.07 11.34 -12.11
CA TYR A 329 -8.15 10.64 -11.23
C TYR A 329 -8.71 9.28 -10.75
N TYR A 330 -10.02 9.21 -10.53
CA TYR A 330 -10.69 7.95 -10.21
C TYR A 330 -10.62 6.95 -11.38
N VAL A 331 -10.95 7.41 -12.60
CA VAL A 331 -10.83 6.58 -13.81
C VAL A 331 -9.39 6.12 -14.02
N PHE A 332 -8.40 6.99 -13.76
CA PHE A 332 -7.00 6.60 -13.78
C PHE A 332 -6.67 5.52 -12.72
N GLY A 333 -7.19 5.65 -11.51
CA GLY A 333 -7.03 4.66 -10.45
C GLY A 333 -7.55 3.29 -10.87
N LEU A 334 -8.76 3.25 -11.45
CA LEU A 334 -9.36 2.02 -11.98
C LEU A 334 -8.53 1.41 -13.13
N LEU A 335 -8.03 2.23 -14.06
CA LEU A 335 -7.13 1.79 -15.13
C LEU A 335 -5.86 1.18 -14.54
N LYS A 336 -5.22 1.86 -13.60
CA LYS A 336 -3.98 1.40 -12.96
C LYS A 336 -4.17 0.04 -12.29
N ILE A 337 -5.24 -0.12 -11.50
CA ILE A 337 -5.55 -1.37 -10.80
C ILE A 337 -5.84 -2.50 -11.82
N ALA A 338 -6.60 -2.20 -12.87
CA ALA A 338 -6.88 -3.16 -13.95
C ALA A 338 -5.58 -3.62 -14.64
N VAL A 339 -4.64 -2.70 -14.89
CA VAL A 339 -3.35 -3.04 -15.50
C VAL A 339 -2.49 -3.89 -14.57
N ILE A 340 -2.47 -3.61 -13.27
CA ILE A 340 -1.75 -4.44 -12.28
C ILE A 340 -2.33 -5.86 -12.28
N ALA A 341 -3.65 -6.01 -12.21
CA ALA A 341 -4.33 -7.30 -12.25
C ALA A 341 -4.03 -8.04 -13.57
N GLN A 342 -4.05 -7.33 -14.71
CA GLN A 342 -3.74 -7.89 -16.02
C GLN A 342 -2.29 -8.37 -16.12
N GLN A 343 -1.33 -7.64 -15.56
CA GLN A 343 0.08 -8.07 -15.55
C GLN A 343 0.27 -9.37 -14.75
N ILE A 344 -0.41 -9.52 -13.61
CA ILE A 344 -0.38 -10.75 -12.81
C ILE A 344 -1.04 -11.89 -13.60
N TYR A 345 -2.23 -11.65 -14.18
CA TYR A 345 -2.93 -12.62 -15.01
C TYR A 345 -2.12 -13.05 -16.23
N SER A 346 -1.48 -12.12 -16.92
CA SER A 346 -0.62 -12.41 -18.08
C SER A 346 0.54 -13.35 -17.72
N ARG A 347 1.14 -13.18 -16.53
CA ARG A 347 2.18 -14.11 -16.04
C ARG A 347 1.61 -15.49 -15.78
N TYR A 348 0.42 -15.59 -15.20
CA TYR A 348 -0.29 -16.86 -15.00
C TYR A 348 -0.59 -17.53 -16.34
N ARG A 349 -1.19 -16.84 -17.30
CA ARG A 349 -1.50 -17.35 -18.63
C ARG A 349 -0.28 -17.84 -19.40
N ARG A 350 0.88 -17.20 -19.19
CA ARG A 350 2.16 -17.60 -19.82
C ARG A 350 2.89 -18.70 -19.05
N GLY A 351 2.33 -19.24 -17.99
CA GLY A 351 2.94 -20.29 -17.17
C GLY A 351 4.13 -19.85 -16.32
N LEU A 352 4.33 -18.53 -16.15
CA LEU A 352 5.40 -17.95 -15.31
C LEU A 352 5.07 -18.03 -13.82
N THR A 353 3.82 -18.34 -13.48
CA THR A 353 3.36 -18.69 -12.13
C THR A 353 2.24 -19.72 -12.26
N ARG A 354 2.15 -20.62 -11.26
CA ARG A 354 1.14 -21.68 -11.20
C ARG A 354 0.08 -21.43 -10.12
N ASP A 355 0.04 -20.24 -9.56
CA ASP A 355 -0.90 -19.91 -8.49
C ASP A 355 -2.31 -19.74 -9.06
N GLU A 356 -3.17 -20.71 -8.78
CA GLU A 356 -4.57 -20.76 -9.22
C GLU A 356 -5.41 -19.55 -8.80
N ARG A 357 -4.99 -18.83 -7.75
CA ARG A 357 -5.65 -17.60 -7.31
C ARG A 357 -5.63 -16.50 -8.39
N PHE A 358 -4.74 -16.59 -9.36
CA PHE A 358 -4.61 -15.62 -10.44
C PHE A 358 -5.51 -15.90 -11.65
N ALA A 359 -6.11 -17.11 -11.72
CA ALA A 359 -7.00 -17.49 -12.82
C ALA A 359 -8.21 -16.51 -12.98
N PRO A 360 -8.92 -16.08 -11.92
CA PRO A 360 -10.08 -15.19 -12.03
C PRO A 360 -9.74 -13.71 -12.25
N LEU A 361 -8.47 -13.31 -12.28
CA LEU A 361 -8.10 -11.88 -12.35
C LEU A 361 -8.56 -11.20 -13.65
N LEU A 362 -8.74 -11.93 -14.75
CA LEU A 362 -9.30 -11.35 -15.98
C LEU A 362 -10.72 -10.80 -15.76
N ASP A 363 -11.54 -11.48 -14.96
CA ASP A 363 -12.88 -11.00 -14.65
C ASP A 363 -12.84 -9.72 -13.80
N SER A 364 -11.87 -9.63 -12.88
CA SER A 364 -11.60 -8.38 -12.16
C SER A 364 -11.18 -7.24 -13.11
N VAL A 365 -10.34 -7.52 -14.11
CA VAL A 365 -9.93 -6.53 -15.13
C VAL A 365 -11.15 -6.04 -15.92
N ARG A 366 -12.01 -6.94 -16.38
CA ARG A 366 -13.25 -6.60 -17.09
C ARG A 366 -14.18 -5.75 -16.25
N LEU A 367 -14.32 -6.11 -14.97
CA LEU A 367 -15.19 -5.42 -14.03
C LEU A 367 -14.68 -3.99 -13.76
N LEU A 368 -13.39 -3.80 -13.53
CA LEU A 368 -12.76 -2.48 -13.36
C LEU A 368 -12.92 -1.63 -14.63
N GLY A 369 -12.76 -2.22 -15.82
CA GLY A 369 -13.01 -1.54 -17.09
C GLY A 369 -14.46 -1.07 -17.23
N ARG A 370 -15.45 -1.93 -16.89
CA ARG A 370 -16.87 -1.55 -16.86
C ARG A 370 -17.14 -0.42 -15.89
N THR A 371 -16.58 -0.48 -14.68
CA THR A 371 -16.71 0.58 -13.67
C THR A 371 -16.16 1.90 -14.18
N ALA A 372 -14.97 1.89 -14.81
CA ALA A 372 -14.39 3.08 -15.41
C ALA A 372 -15.29 3.68 -16.50
N THR A 373 -15.85 2.85 -17.40
CA THR A 373 -16.75 3.33 -18.45
C THR A 373 -18.08 3.83 -17.91
N GLN A 374 -18.61 3.24 -16.83
CA GLN A 374 -19.79 3.75 -16.14
C GLN A 374 -19.52 5.12 -15.49
N ALA A 375 -18.40 5.27 -14.80
CA ALA A 375 -18.01 6.56 -14.21
C ALA A 375 -17.90 7.66 -15.29
N ILE A 376 -17.28 7.33 -16.43
CA ILE A 376 -17.20 8.25 -17.58
C ILE A 376 -18.58 8.60 -18.12
N ALA A 377 -19.46 7.62 -18.34
CA ALA A 377 -20.79 7.85 -18.91
C ALA A 377 -21.68 8.67 -17.98
N ARG A 378 -21.60 8.41 -16.67
CA ARG A 378 -22.42 9.12 -15.65
C ARG A 378 -21.78 10.43 -15.15
N GLN A 379 -20.54 10.72 -15.51
CA GLN A 379 -19.79 11.91 -15.08
C GLN A 379 -19.71 12.04 -13.54
N ARG A 380 -19.57 10.89 -12.84
CA ARG A 380 -19.53 10.83 -11.38
C ARG A 380 -18.72 9.61 -10.91
N ILE A 381 -18.37 9.61 -9.62
CA ILE A 381 -17.54 8.54 -9.02
C ILE A 381 -18.34 7.60 -8.10
N ASP A 382 -19.57 7.92 -7.78
CA ASP A 382 -20.49 7.22 -6.89
C ASP A 382 -21.80 6.85 -7.62
N HIS A 383 -22.64 6.00 -7.00
CA HIS A 383 -23.93 5.56 -7.58
C HIS A 383 -23.83 5.15 -9.05
N LEU A 384 -22.82 4.34 -9.37
CA LEU A 384 -22.53 3.96 -10.76
C LEU A 384 -23.48 2.88 -11.28
N TRP A 385 -24.15 2.15 -10.39
CA TRP A 385 -24.96 0.98 -10.73
C TRP A 385 -26.45 1.12 -10.36
N THR A 386 -26.84 2.31 -9.92
CA THR A 386 -28.25 2.65 -9.59
C THR A 386 -28.97 3.35 -10.71
#